data_df3fa3145a07e4cb6afd182d8bc9dfb6
#
_entry.id   df3fa3145a07e4cb6afd182d8bc9dfb6
#
_cell.length_a   1.000
_cell.length_b   1.000
_cell.length_c   1.000
_cell.angle_alpha   90.00
_cell.angle_beta   90.00
_cell.angle_gamma   90.00
#
_symmetry.space_group_name_H-M   'P 1'
#
loop_
_entity.id
_entity.type
_entity.pdbx_description
1 polymer ?
#
loop_
_entity_poly.entity_id
_entity_poly.type
_entity_poly.pdbx_seq_one_letter_code
_entity_poly.pdbx_strand_id
1 'polypeptide(L)'
;MFLFVGEPHQLFHALPLAAELKVSGPDVDLEVAVASEGHLPMVEQVLAAYPGFDPPVRRLVAPRAEHGLRRLGIRGQLRIPTLLAALPYLRSFDAIVVPERTTTMMRHFLGRTKLVFTPHGAGDRAIMLDRRDRHFDFVLVAGEKSERRLLEAGTIRPGAYAVNGYVKMDFMRRLAAQRPRLFDNDRPTVLYAPHFRQPLSSWERFGREVIAAFAAQERYNLVVAPHVRLFHGASAKAKRAFEQLAVPGKIIVDLGSDRLVDMTYTSAADIYLGDVSSQVYEFLATPKPCVFLNAHGVDWESDSNYRFWTLGEVVEDPASILPAIDAAPARHGHYAGLQRCALAESVGGDPAGAARRGAEAIAAFLAGQRAPFDHAIREAVRAPSAFGSLAGENDASGEAHAA
;
A
#
# COMPACT_ATOMS: atom_id res chain seq x y z
N MET A 1 -8.13 5.60 -20.87
CA MET A 1 -7.21 4.45 -20.84
C MET A 1 -6.61 4.28 -19.44
N PHE A 2 -6.41 3.05 -18.97
CA PHE A 2 -5.64 2.73 -17.77
C PHE A 2 -4.28 2.14 -18.19
N LEU A 3 -3.19 2.75 -17.70
CA LEU A 3 -1.83 2.45 -18.15
C LEU A 3 -0.96 1.94 -16.99
N PHE A 4 -0.34 0.79 -17.17
CA PHE A 4 0.51 0.12 -16.19
C PHE A 4 1.91 -0.13 -16.73
N VAL A 5 2.86 0.74 -16.34
CA VAL A 5 4.29 0.63 -16.67
C VAL A 5 5.16 0.42 -15.44
N GLY A 6 4.56 0.41 -14.27
CA GLY A 6 5.21 0.24 -12.97
C GLY A 6 5.35 -1.22 -12.54
N GLU A 7 5.31 -1.44 -11.25
CA GLU A 7 5.31 -2.78 -10.68
C GLU A 7 3.92 -3.43 -10.82
N PRO A 8 3.83 -4.73 -11.13
CA PRO A 8 2.54 -5.40 -11.39
C PRO A 8 1.48 -5.18 -10.29
N HIS A 9 1.85 -5.24 -9.01
CA HIS A 9 0.92 -5.07 -7.89
C HIS A 9 0.24 -3.69 -7.83
N GLN A 10 0.80 -2.68 -8.49
CA GLN A 10 0.18 -1.34 -8.58
C GLN A 10 -1.15 -1.37 -9.32
N LEU A 11 -1.39 -2.41 -10.09
CA LEU A 11 -2.61 -2.64 -10.85
C LEU A 11 -3.84 -2.73 -9.93
N PHE A 12 -3.71 -3.31 -8.75
CA PHE A 12 -4.78 -3.39 -7.76
C PHE A 12 -5.26 -2.03 -7.22
N HIS A 13 -4.49 -0.97 -7.43
CA HIS A 13 -4.84 0.39 -7.02
C HIS A 13 -5.57 1.19 -8.11
N ALA A 14 -5.59 0.71 -9.34
CA ALA A 14 -6.15 1.47 -10.46
C ALA A 14 -7.15 0.67 -11.30
N LEU A 15 -6.91 -0.60 -11.60
CA LEU A 15 -7.79 -1.35 -12.49
C LEU A 15 -9.21 -1.56 -11.93
N PRO A 16 -9.43 -1.71 -10.61
CA PRO A 16 -10.79 -1.70 -10.06
C PRO A 16 -11.58 -0.41 -10.34
N LEU A 17 -10.88 0.74 -10.46
CA LEU A 17 -11.51 2.00 -10.88
C LEU A 17 -12.06 1.91 -12.31
N ALA A 18 -11.35 1.22 -13.21
CA ALA A 18 -11.78 1.04 -14.59
C ALA A 18 -13.10 0.23 -14.65
N ALA A 19 -13.19 -0.83 -13.85
CA ALA A 19 -14.39 -1.64 -13.78
C ALA A 19 -15.59 -0.84 -13.25
N GLU A 20 -15.42 -0.11 -12.17
CA GLU A 20 -16.48 0.75 -11.61
C GLU A 20 -16.82 1.92 -12.55
N LEU A 21 -15.85 2.48 -13.27
CA LEU A 21 -16.08 3.54 -14.25
C LEU A 21 -16.94 3.06 -15.42
N LYS A 22 -16.74 1.81 -15.87
CA LYS A 22 -17.58 1.22 -16.91
C LYS A 22 -19.01 0.97 -16.43
N VAL A 23 -19.19 0.60 -15.17
CA VAL A 23 -20.53 0.46 -14.55
C VAL A 23 -21.24 1.81 -14.46
N SER A 24 -20.53 2.86 -14.02
CA SER A 24 -21.11 4.20 -13.80
C SER A 24 -21.29 5.00 -15.10
N GLY A 25 -20.52 4.69 -16.14
CA GLY A 25 -20.51 5.38 -17.44
C GLY A 25 -20.41 4.36 -18.57
N PRO A 26 -21.50 3.69 -18.95
CA PRO A 26 -21.47 2.64 -19.98
C PRO A 26 -20.95 3.13 -21.34
N ASP A 27 -21.10 4.42 -21.65
CA ASP A 27 -20.62 5.05 -22.88
C ASP A 27 -19.13 5.40 -22.87
N VAL A 28 -18.44 5.19 -21.74
CA VAL A 28 -16.99 5.44 -21.66
C VAL A 28 -16.23 4.31 -22.36
N ASP A 29 -15.46 4.67 -23.38
CA ASP A 29 -14.53 3.73 -24.02
C ASP A 29 -13.30 3.52 -23.15
N LEU A 30 -13.13 2.29 -22.67
CA LEU A 30 -12.04 1.91 -21.78
C LEU A 30 -11.09 0.94 -22.46
N GLU A 31 -9.79 1.20 -22.30
CA GLU A 31 -8.72 0.31 -22.73
C GLU A 31 -7.67 0.20 -21.63
N VAL A 32 -7.12 -0.99 -21.44
CA VAL A 32 -6.05 -1.29 -20.49
C VAL A 32 -4.75 -1.49 -21.24
N ALA A 33 -3.70 -0.79 -20.87
CA ALA A 33 -2.37 -0.96 -21.47
C ALA A 33 -1.35 -1.39 -20.42
N VAL A 34 -0.58 -2.42 -20.70
CA VAL A 34 0.45 -2.99 -19.81
C VAL A 34 1.80 -3.02 -20.49
N ALA A 35 2.89 -2.73 -19.75
CA ALA A 35 4.23 -2.70 -20.30
C ALA A 35 4.96 -4.06 -20.20
N SER A 36 4.44 -5.04 -19.47
CA SER A 36 5.08 -6.36 -19.34
C SER A 36 4.05 -7.48 -19.20
N GLU A 37 4.47 -8.69 -19.53
CA GLU A 37 3.65 -9.91 -19.30
C GLU A 37 3.37 -10.16 -17.81
N GLY A 38 4.26 -9.72 -16.92
CA GLY A 38 4.07 -9.88 -15.49
C GLY A 38 2.85 -9.14 -14.90
N HIS A 39 2.22 -8.23 -15.69
CA HIS A 39 0.97 -7.60 -15.30
C HIS A 39 -0.26 -8.48 -15.57
N LEU A 40 -0.19 -9.38 -16.58
CA LEU A 40 -1.35 -10.13 -17.06
C LEU A 40 -2.05 -10.97 -15.99
N PRO A 41 -1.35 -11.73 -15.13
CA PRO A 41 -2.02 -12.51 -14.08
C PRO A 41 -2.85 -11.63 -13.13
N MET A 42 -2.38 -10.42 -12.83
CA MET A 42 -3.11 -9.48 -11.97
C MET A 42 -4.26 -8.80 -12.71
N VAL A 43 -4.14 -8.58 -14.02
CA VAL A 43 -5.28 -8.15 -14.87
C VAL A 43 -6.37 -9.21 -14.80
N GLU A 44 -6.04 -10.47 -15.07
CA GLU A 44 -6.97 -11.60 -15.05
C GLU A 44 -7.67 -11.73 -13.68
N GLN A 45 -6.93 -11.56 -12.59
CA GLN A 45 -7.49 -11.60 -11.23
C GLN A 45 -8.53 -10.49 -11.01
N VAL A 46 -8.27 -9.27 -11.50
CA VAL A 46 -9.24 -8.17 -11.39
C VAL A 46 -10.44 -8.44 -12.28
N LEU A 47 -10.26 -8.85 -13.54
CA LEU A 47 -11.35 -9.16 -14.45
C LEU A 47 -12.27 -10.26 -13.89
N ALA A 48 -11.70 -11.31 -13.31
CA ALA A 48 -12.45 -12.38 -12.66
C ALA A 48 -13.35 -11.89 -11.51
N ALA A 49 -12.95 -10.82 -10.82
CA ALA A 49 -13.72 -10.23 -9.72
C ALA A 49 -14.82 -9.25 -10.16
N TYR A 50 -14.84 -8.89 -11.45
CA TYR A 50 -15.83 -7.97 -12.03
C TYR A 50 -16.50 -8.60 -13.26
N PRO A 51 -17.46 -9.53 -13.08
CA PRO A 51 -18.15 -10.18 -14.18
C PRO A 51 -18.80 -9.17 -15.13
N GLY A 52 -18.56 -9.33 -16.43
CA GLY A 52 -19.06 -8.42 -17.47
C GLY A 52 -18.15 -7.21 -17.76
N PHE A 53 -17.05 -7.05 -17.04
CA PHE A 53 -15.99 -6.09 -17.38
C PHE A 53 -14.89 -6.79 -18.18
N ASP A 54 -14.85 -6.57 -19.49
CA ASP A 54 -13.90 -7.18 -20.43
C ASP A 54 -13.34 -6.10 -21.38
N PRO A 55 -12.48 -5.20 -20.87
CA PRO A 55 -11.86 -4.15 -21.68
C PRO A 55 -10.80 -4.73 -22.59
N PRO A 56 -10.56 -4.13 -23.78
CA PRO A 56 -9.36 -4.43 -24.58
C PRO A 56 -8.10 -4.26 -23.74
N VAL A 57 -7.25 -5.31 -23.69
CA VAL A 57 -5.95 -5.29 -23.01
C VAL A 57 -4.84 -5.26 -24.07
N ARG A 58 -4.09 -4.16 -24.08
CA ARG A 58 -2.97 -3.97 -25.00
C ARG A 58 -1.64 -4.08 -24.30
N ARG A 59 -0.75 -4.90 -24.83
CA ARG A 59 0.65 -4.91 -24.42
C ARG A 59 1.44 -3.85 -25.20
N LEU A 60 2.07 -2.91 -24.48
CA LEU A 60 3.01 -1.97 -25.04
C LEU A 60 4.37 -2.64 -25.18
N VAL A 61 4.86 -2.71 -26.41
CA VAL A 61 6.16 -3.35 -26.70
C VAL A 61 7.21 -2.24 -26.82
N ALA A 62 8.29 -2.36 -26.05
CA ALA A 62 9.47 -1.52 -26.26
C ALA A 62 10.07 -1.80 -27.65
N PRO A 63 10.61 -0.79 -28.35
CA PRO A 63 11.20 -0.98 -29.66
C PRO A 63 12.34 -2.00 -29.63
N ARG A 64 12.79 -2.44 -30.81
CA ARG A 64 13.93 -3.35 -31.02
C ARG A 64 15.18 -3.11 -30.17
N ALA A 65 15.30 -1.92 -29.54
CA ALA A 65 16.30 -1.60 -28.52
C ALA A 65 16.27 -2.53 -27.30
N GLU A 66 15.11 -3.09 -26.93
CA GLU A 66 15.01 -4.03 -25.79
C GLU A 66 15.82 -5.30 -26.04
N HIS A 67 15.82 -5.81 -27.26
CA HIS A 67 16.62 -6.99 -27.64
C HIS A 67 18.12 -6.72 -27.55
N GLY A 68 18.56 -5.53 -27.94
CA GLY A 68 19.98 -5.12 -27.85
C GLY A 68 20.44 -4.95 -26.40
N LEU A 69 19.63 -4.32 -25.56
CA LEU A 69 19.95 -4.07 -24.16
C LEU A 69 19.89 -5.34 -23.30
N ARG A 70 18.97 -6.27 -23.59
CA ARG A 70 18.95 -7.61 -22.96
C ARG A 70 20.21 -8.40 -23.29
N ARG A 71 20.74 -8.30 -24.52
CA ARG A 71 22.03 -8.90 -24.89
C ARG A 71 23.22 -8.31 -24.15
N LEU A 72 23.13 -7.05 -23.73
CA LEU A 72 24.11 -6.36 -22.91
C LEU A 72 23.93 -6.61 -21.40
N GLY A 73 23.05 -7.55 -21.01
CA GLY A 73 22.81 -7.89 -19.59
C GLY A 73 21.99 -6.86 -18.83
N ILE A 74 21.49 -5.82 -19.47
CA ILE A 74 20.63 -4.81 -18.83
C ILE A 74 19.23 -5.40 -18.67
N ARG A 75 18.96 -5.93 -17.48
CA ARG A 75 17.67 -6.47 -17.07
C ARG A 75 16.89 -5.37 -16.36
N GLY A 76 15.91 -4.76 -17.02
CA GLY A 76 15.03 -3.76 -16.44
C GLY A 76 13.87 -3.42 -17.37
N GLN A 77 12.73 -3.02 -16.81
CA GLN A 77 11.64 -2.48 -17.62
C GLN A 77 12.11 -1.14 -18.21
N LEU A 78 12.22 -1.08 -19.54
CA LEU A 78 12.53 0.16 -20.27
C LEU A 78 11.29 1.05 -20.33
N ARG A 79 10.84 1.56 -19.17
CA ARG A 79 9.59 2.33 -19.04
C ARG A 79 9.55 3.54 -19.96
N ILE A 80 10.60 4.33 -19.98
CA ILE A 80 10.67 5.56 -20.79
C ILE A 80 10.68 5.26 -22.30
N PRO A 81 11.56 4.39 -22.82
CA PRO A 81 11.53 4.02 -24.25
C PRO A 81 10.19 3.43 -24.68
N THR A 82 9.53 2.62 -23.84
CA THR A 82 8.21 2.06 -24.11
C THR A 82 7.16 3.17 -24.23
N LEU A 83 7.15 4.12 -23.30
CA LEU A 83 6.23 5.27 -23.33
C LEU A 83 6.46 6.17 -24.54
N LEU A 84 7.72 6.43 -24.90
CA LEU A 84 8.05 7.23 -26.09
C LEU A 84 7.58 6.55 -27.38
N ALA A 85 7.80 5.23 -27.52
CA ALA A 85 7.35 4.47 -28.68
C ALA A 85 5.83 4.42 -28.79
N ALA A 86 5.12 4.41 -27.65
CA ALA A 86 3.67 4.40 -27.59
C ALA A 86 3.04 5.79 -27.70
N LEU A 87 3.81 6.86 -27.79
CA LEU A 87 3.32 8.24 -27.70
C LEU A 87 2.16 8.58 -28.67
N PRO A 88 2.18 8.20 -29.98
CA PRO A 88 1.06 8.45 -30.88
C PRO A 88 -0.24 7.78 -30.37
N TYR A 89 -0.13 6.56 -29.85
CA TYR A 89 -1.23 5.81 -29.27
C TYR A 89 -1.73 6.45 -27.96
N LEU A 90 -0.82 6.88 -27.08
CA LEU A 90 -1.19 7.54 -25.83
C LEU A 90 -1.95 8.86 -26.07
N ARG A 91 -1.61 9.58 -27.15
CA ARG A 91 -2.28 10.82 -27.55
C ARG A 91 -3.71 10.63 -28.10
N SER A 92 -4.10 9.41 -28.46
CA SER A 92 -5.44 9.14 -28.98
C SER A 92 -6.52 9.06 -27.91
N PHE A 93 -6.14 9.11 -26.62
CA PHE A 93 -7.06 9.06 -25.50
C PHE A 93 -7.30 10.44 -24.89
N ASP A 94 -8.52 10.70 -24.41
CA ASP A 94 -8.85 11.90 -23.66
C ASP A 94 -8.15 11.94 -22.31
N ALA A 95 -8.00 10.76 -21.66
CA ALA A 95 -7.31 10.65 -20.38
C ALA A 95 -6.56 9.32 -20.22
N ILE A 96 -5.48 9.39 -19.44
CA ILE A 96 -4.65 8.25 -19.02
C ILE A 96 -4.62 8.22 -17.49
N VAL A 97 -5.11 7.13 -16.91
CA VAL A 97 -5.06 6.87 -15.48
C VAL A 97 -3.87 5.97 -15.16
N VAL A 98 -3.02 6.39 -14.22
CA VAL A 98 -1.79 5.68 -13.85
C VAL A 98 -1.63 5.57 -12.34
N PRO A 99 -1.10 4.43 -11.82
CA PRO A 99 -0.74 4.28 -10.39
C PRO A 99 0.71 4.66 -10.09
N GLU A 100 1.43 5.24 -11.04
CA GLU A 100 2.85 5.52 -10.93
C GLU A 100 3.23 6.91 -11.51
N ARG A 101 4.43 7.40 -11.16
CA ARG A 101 4.87 8.77 -11.50
C ARG A 101 5.77 8.87 -12.73
N THR A 102 6.23 7.74 -13.29
CA THR A 102 7.14 7.75 -14.46
C THR A 102 6.49 8.39 -15.67
N THR A 103 5.18 8.20 -15.85
CA THR A 103 4.40 8.74 -16.95
C THR A 103 4.37 10.28 -16.98
N THR A 104 4.64 10.96 -15.84
CA THR A 104 4.73 12.43 -15.81
C THR A 104 5.83 12.98 -16.71
N MET A 105 6.87 12.19 -17.01
CA MET A 105 7.93 12.57 -17.96
C MET A 105 7.38 12.79 -19.38
N MET A 106 6.22 12.18 -19.70
CA MET A 106 5.55 12.34 -20.99
C MET A 106 4.61 13.54 -21.03
N ARG A 107 4.40 14.25 -19.91
CA ARG A 107 3.38 15.31 -19.81
C ARG A 107 3.42 16.33 -20.94
N HIS A 108 4.61 16.84 -21.26
CA HIS A 108 4.79 17.82 -22.32
C HIS A 108 4.55 17.27 -23.73
N PHE A 109 4.62 15.96 -23.90
CA PHE A 109 4.41 15.29 -25.19
C PHE A 109 2.98 14.80 -25.39
N LEU A 110 2.14 14.74 -24.34
CA LEU A 110 0.78 14.17 -24.42
C LEU A 110 -0.26 15.16 -24.99
N GLY A 111 0.09 16.43 -25.20
CA GLY A 111 -0.84 17.41 -25.75
C GLY A 111 -2.07 17.63 -24.87
N ARG A 112 -3.27 17.33 -25.41
CA ARG A 112 -4.55 17.52 -24.69
C ARG A 112 -4.92 16.37 -23.75
N THR A 113 -4.28 15.22 -23.88
CA THR A 113 -4.56 14.03 -23.05
C THR A 113 -4.34 14.36 -21.58
N LYS A 114 -5.35 14.11 -20.76
CA LYS A 114 -5.29 14.34 -19.30
C LYS A 114 -4.52 13.21 -18.62
N LEU A 115 -3.73 13.55 -17.61
CA LEU A 115 -3.08 12.59 -16.73
C LEU A 115 -3.79 12.55 -15.38
N VAL A 116 -4.28 11.37 -15.01
CA VAL A 116 -4.94 11.11 -13.73
C VAL A 116 -4.06 10.16 -12.91
N PHE A 117 -3.79 10.52 -11.68
CA PHE A 117 -2.96 9.73 -10.78
C PHE A 117 -3.79 9.06 -9.68
N THR A 118 -3.56 7.76 -9.48
CA THR A 118 -4.08 7.01 -8.33
C THR A 118 -2.92 6.41 -7.54
N PRO A 119 -2.52 7.00 -6.41
CA PRO A 119 -1.33 6.57 -5.67
C PRO A 119 -1.50 5.16 -5.09
N HIS A 120 -0.38 4.45 -5.00
CA HIS A 120 -0.29 3.10 -4.45
C HIS A 120 0.33 3.13 -3.05
N GLY A 121 -0.41 3.56 -2.04
CA GLY A 121 0.02 3.54 -0.64
C GLY A 121 -0.63 4.64 0.20
N ALA A 122 -0.80 4.35 1.49
CA ALA A 122 -1.36 5.26 2.50
C ALA A 122 -0.38 5.47 3.68
N GLY A 123 0.93 5.30 3.45
CA GLY A 123 1.95 5.34 4.50
C GLY A 123 2.26 6.74 5.03
N ASP A 124 2.99 6.78 6.16
CA ASP A 124 3.31 8.02 6.88
C ASP A 124 4.60 8.72 6.43
N ARG A 125 5.45 8.01 5.68
CA ARG A 125 6.77 8.52 5.30
C ARG A 125 6.71 9.69 4.32
N ALA A 126 7.67 10.62 4.46
CA ALA A 126 7.81 11.81 3.60
C ALA A 126 8.00 11.50 2.10
N ILE A 127 8.40 10.28 1.73
CA ILE A 127 8.53 9.85 0.32
C ILE A 127 7.23 9.93 -0.47
N MET A 128 6.09 10.04 0.21
CA MET A 128 4.78 10.29 -0.41
C MET A 128 4.69 11.69 -1.04
N LEU A 129 5.53 12.64 -0.64
CA LEU A 129 5.52 14.03 -1.10
C LEU A 129 6.45 14.21 -2.32
N ASP A 130 5.99 13.77 -3.49
CA ASP A 130 6.77 13.89 -4.72
C ASP A 130 6.31 15.09 -5.56
N ARG A 131 7.24 15.99 -5.86
CA ARG A 131 6.96 17.19 -6.67
C ARG A 131 6.41 16.87 -8.07
N ARG A 132 6.62 15.66 -8.58
CA ARG A 132 6.08 15.21 -9.86
C ARG A 132 4.55 15.15 -9.87
N ASP A 133 3.89 15.05 -8.71
CA ASP A 133 2.43 15.02 -8.62
C ASP A 133 1.76 16.30 -9.17
N ARG A 134 2.48 17.42 -9.20
CA ARG A 134 2.04 18.68 -9.85
C ARG A 134 1.79 18.56 -11.36
N HIS A 135 2.36 17.56 -12.00
CA HIS A 135 2.21 17.33 -13.44
C HIS A 135 0.95 16.55 -13.80
N PHE A 136 0.24 16.02 -12.80
CA PHE A 136 -1.06 15.40 -13.03
C PHE A 136 -2.15 16.46 -13.12
N ASP A 137 -3.13 16.23 -14.00
CA ASP A 137 -4.32 17.07 -14.14
C ASP A 137 -5.32 16.80 -13.02
N PHE A 138 -5.36 15.55 -12.52
CA PHE A 138 -6.22 15.12 -11.42
C PHE A 138 -5.56 14.02 -10.59
N VAL A 139 -5.77 14.06 -9.26
CA VAL A 139 -5.17 13.11 -8.32
C VAL A 139 -6.23 12.50 -7.42
N LEU A 140 -6.31 11.18 -7.38
CA LEU A 140 -7.06 10.47 -6.34
C LEU A 140 -6.23 10.39 -5.07
N VAL A 141 -6.87 10.52 -3.92
CA VAL A 141 -6.20 10.55 -2.61
C VAL A 141 -6.88 9.56 -1.68
N ALA A 142 -6.08 8.72 -1.01
CA ALA A 142 -6.60 7.63 -0.20
C ALA A 142 -7.33 8.10 1.08
N GLY A 143 -6.94 9.24 1.67
CA GLY A 143 -7.54 9.75 2.91
C GLY A 143 -7.09 11.17 3.25
N GLU A 144 -7.75 11.77 4.24
CA GLU A 144 -7.54 13.18 4.64
C GLU A 144 -6.09 13.48 5.07
N LYS A 145 -5.41 12.53 5.70
CA LYS A 145 -3.99 12.67 6.05
C LYS A 145 -3.14 12.95 4.82
N SER A 146 -3.37 12.20 3.74
CA SER A 146 -2.64 12.40 2.48
C SER A 146 -3.07 13.68 1.79
N GLU A 147 -4.38 14.02 1.80
CA GLU A 147 -4.91 15.28 1.28
C GLU A 147 -4.19 16.48 1.90
N ARG A 148 -4.24 16.58 3.24
CA ARG A 148 -3.62 17.67 3.99
C ARG A 148 -2.13 17.82 3.66
N ARG A 149 -1.36 16.72 3.73
CA ARG A 149 0.08 16.72 3.47
C ARG A 149 0.43 17.11 2.03
N LEU A 150 -0.33 16.64 1.05
CA LEU A 150 -0.11 16.96 -0.37
C LEU A 150 -0.47 18.42 -0.69
N LEU A 151 -1.51 18.97 -0.04
CA LEU A 151 -1.88 20.39 -0.15
C LEU A 151 -0.81 21.29 0.51
N GLU A 152 -0.38 20.98 1.73
CA GLU A 152 0.69 21.71 2.44
C GLU A 152 2.00 21.72 1.66
N ALA A 153 2.36 20.58 1.04
CA ALA A 153 3.54 20.48 0.18
C ALA A 153 3.33 21.14 -1.20
N GLY A 154 2.11 21.61 -1.53
CA GLY A 154 1.75 22.18 -2.81
C GLY A 154 1.95 21.21 -3.98
N THR A 155 1.81 19.92 -3.76
CA THR A 155 1.96 18.89 -4.80
C THR A 155 0.65 18.57 -5.50
N ILE A 156 -0.49 18.87 -4.88
CA ILE A 156 -1.82 18.86 -5.49
C ILE A 156 -2.45 20.25 -5.39
N ARG A 157 -3.47 20.50 -6.19
CA ARG A 157 -4.15 21.81 -6.27
C ARG A 157 -5.60 21.67 -5.88
N PRO A 158 -6.19 22.65 -5.14
CA PRO A 158 -7.63 22.68 -4.88
C PRO A 158 -8.44 22.54 -6.18
N GLY A 159 -9.42 21.63 -6.16
CA GLY A 159 -10.28 21.34 -7.32
C GLY A 159 -9.68 20.38 -8.36
N ALA A 160 -8.43 19.93 -8.19
CA ALA A 160 -7.77 18.98 -9.08
C ALA A 160 -7.44 17.64 -8.37
N TYR A 161 -8.22 17.27 -7.36
CA TYR A 161 -8.11 16.00 -6.65
C TYR A 161 -9.46 15.59 -6.06
N ALA A 162 -9.56 14.31 -5.67
CA ALA A 162 -10.66 13.81 -4.85
C ALA A 162 -10.15 12.79 -3.82
N VAL A 163 -10.72 12.82 -2.61
CA VAL A 163 -10.51 11.80 -1.60
C VAL A 163 -11.49 10.66 -1.88
N ASN A 164 -10.99 9.50 -2.27
CA ASN A 164 -11.83 8.37 -2.69
C ASN A 164 -11.71 7.13 -1.78
N GLY A 165 -10.73 7.08 -0.90
CA GLY A 165 -10.41 5.90 -0.12
C GLY A 165 -9.32 5.01 -0.76
N TYR A 166 -9.03 3.87 -0.15
CA TYR A 166 -7.95 2.98 -0.57
C TYR A 166 -8.47 1.85 -1.46
N VAL A 167 -8.36 2.04 -2.78
CA VAL A 167 -8.91 1.15 -3.82
C VAL A 167 -8.50 -0.31 -3.66
N LYS A 168 -7.23 -0.57 -3.33
CA LYS A 168 -6.74 -1.93 -3.14
C LYS A 168 -7.48 -2.65 -2.00
N MET A 169 -7.74 -1.99 -0.87
CA MET A 169 -8.51 -2.60 0.24
C MET A 169 -9.94 -2.92 -0.18
N ASP A 170 -10.61 -2.02 -0.90
CA ASP A 170 -11.97 -2.24 -1.42
C ASP A 170 -11.99 -3.47 -2.33
N PHE A 171 -11.05 -3.56 -3.25
CA PHE A 171 -10.92 -4.70 -4.17
C PHE A 171 -10.62 -6.01 -3.42
N MET A 172 -9.66 -6.01 -2.50
CA MET A 172 -9.26 -7.23 -1.78
C MET A 172 -10.35 -7.77 -0.85
N ARG A 173 -11.27 -6.93 -0.37
CA ARG A 173 -12.47 -7.37 0.36
C ARG A 173 -13.39 -8.21 -0.51
N ARG A 174 -13.52 -7.91 -1.81
CA ARG A 174 -14.30 -8.73 -2.75
C ARG A 174 -13.74 -10.14 -2.89
N LEU A 175 -12.42 -10.28 -2.79
CA LEU A 175 -11.72 -11.57 -2.89
C LEU A 175 -11.64 -12.34 -1.56
N ALA A 176 -11.96 -11.71 -0.43
CA ALA A 176 -11.74 -12.29 0.89
C ALA A 176 -12.42 -13.66 1.10
N ALA A 177 -13.65 -13.81 0.61
CA ALA A 177 -14.42 -15.06 0.73
C ALA A 177 -13.86 -16.22 -0.10
N GLN A 178 -13.01 -15.95 -1.10
CA GLN A 178 -12.44 -16.94 -2.00
C GLN A 178 -11.03 -17.40 -1.57
N ARG A 179 -10.48 -16.80 -0.49
CA ARG A 179 -9.11 -17.08 -0.06
C ARG A 179 -9.05 -18.37 0.76
N PRO A 180 -8.11 -19.26 0.44
CA PRO A 180 -7.91 -20.47 1.24
C PRO A 180 -7.35 -20.10 2.61
N ARG A 181 -7.63 -20.94 3.60
CA ARG A 181 -6.96 -20.89 4.91
C ARG A 181 -5.44 -21.08 4.70
N LEU A 182 -4.64 -20.36 5.48
CA LEU A 182 -3.18 -20.49 5.42
C LEU A 182 -2.68 -21.76 6.12
N PHE A 183 -3.38 -22.18 7.17
CA PHE A 183 -3.04 -23.35 7.99
C PHE A 183 -4.29 -24.20 8.28
N ASP A 184 -4.11 -25.50 8.39
CA ASP A 184 -5.18 -26.46 8.71
C ASP A 184 -5.36 -26.67 10.23
N ASN A 185 -5.08 -25.63 11.01
CA ASN A 185 -5.25 -25.61 12.46
C ASN A 185 -5.82 -24.26 12.93
N ASP A 186 -6.23 -24.18 14.21
CA ASP A 186 -6.88 -22.99 14.78
C ASP A 186 -5.94 -22.12 15.63
N ARG A 187 -4.62 -22.31 15.54
CA ARG A 187 -3.66 -21.43 16.23
C ARG A 187 -3.72 -20.03 15.63
N PRO A 188 -3.71 -18.99 16.46
CA PRO A 188 -3.59 -17.62 15.94
C PRO A 188 -2.35 -17.45 15.05
N THR A 189 -2.50 -16.71 13.97
CA THR A 189 -1.45 -16.48 12.98
C THR A 189 -0.81 -15.12 13.21
N VAL A 190 0.51 -15.13 13.39
CA VAL A 190 1.33 -13.91 13.44
C VAL A 190 1.94 -13.64 12.07
N LEU A 191 1.79 -12.43 11.56
CA LEU A 191 2.41 -11.98 10.32
C LEU A 191 3.69 -11.21 10.65
N TYR A 192 4.84 -11.73 10.29
CA TYR A 192 6.11 -11.01 10.34
C TYR A 192 6.41 -10.37 8.98
N ALA A 193 6.34 -9.03 8.94
CA ALA A 193 6.43 -8.24 7.71
C ALA A 193 7.58 -7.20 7.76
N PRO A 194 8.87 -7.63 7.71
CA PRO A 194 10.00 -6.73 7.76
C PRO A 194 10.17 -5.89 6.49
N HIS A 195 10.65 -4.64 6.66
CA HIS A 195 10.92 -3.71 5.59
C HIS A 195 12.17 -4.09 4.78
N PHE A 196 12.33 -3.53 3.57
CA PHE A 196 13.46 -3.87 2.68
C PHE A 196 14.70 -2.98 2.85
N ARG A 197 14.57 -1.79 3.45
CA ARG A 197 15.72 -0.88 3.66
C ARG A 197 16.38 -1.19 4.99
N GLN A 198 17.68 -1.51 4.98
CA GLN A 198 18.45 -1.87 6.17
C GLN A 198 18.24 -0.97 7.40
N PRO A 199 18.31 0.37 7.29
CA PRO A 199 18.13 1.22 8.49
C PRO A 199 16.72 1.16 9.10
N LEU A 200 15.75 0.59 8.39
CA LEU A 200 14.34 0.49 8.81
C LEU A 200 13.92 -0.96 9.07
N SER A 201 14.77 -1.93 8.66
CA SER A 201 14.42 -3.36 8.64
C SER A 201 14.87 -4.06 9.91
N SER A 202 13.98 -4.80 10.53
CA SER A 202 14.31 -5.74 11.60
C SER A 202 14.95 -7.04 11.09
N TRP A 203 14.93 -7.29 9.77
CA TRP A 203 15.25 -8.59 9.18
C TRP A 203 16.64 -9.11 9.54
N GLU A 204 17.69 -8.30 9.35
CA GLU A 204 19.07 -8.75 9.57
C GLU A 204 19.39 -8.96 11.04
N ARG A 205 18.74 -8.20 11.93
CA ARG A 205 19.01 -8.25 13.36
C ARG A 205 18.12 -9.25 14.10
N PHE A 206 16.86 -9.38 13.71
CA PHE A 206 15.85 -10.19 14.44
C PHE A 206 15.22 -11.32 13.62
N GLY A 207 15.41 -11.34 12.29
CA GLY A 207 14.67 -12.26 11.43
C GLY A 207 14.87 -13.74 11.74
N ARG A 208 16.10 -14.16 12.05
CA ARG A 208 16.40 -15.55 12.42
C ARG A 208 15.90 -15.89 13.82
N GLU A 209 16.04 -14.97 14.76
CA GLU A 209 15.58 -15.09 16.14
C GLU A 209 14.06 -15.20 16.19
N VAL A 210 13.33 -14.38 15.41
CA VAL A 210 11.87 -14.51 15.26
C VAL A 210 11.49 -15.88 14.78
N ILE A 211 12.07 -16.36 13.68
CA ILE A 211 11.73 -17.68 13.12
C ILE A 211 12.06 -18.79 14.12
N ALA A 212 13.22 -18.74 14.77
CA ALA A 212 13.64 -19.73 15.76
C ALA A 212 12.71 -19.74 16.99
N ALA A 213 12.33 -18.58 17.49
CA ALA A 213 11.40 -18.45 18.63
C ALA A 213 10.03 -19.08 18.29
N PHE A 214 9.51 -18.82 17.08
CA PHE A 214 8.26 -19.43 16.64
C PHE A 214 8.38 -20.94 16.34
N ALA A 215 9.54 -21.42 15.90
CA ALA A 215 9.79 -22.85 15.73
C ALA A 215 9.76 -23.61 17.06
N ALA A 216 10.20 -22.96 18.15
CA ALA A 216 10.32 -23.57 19.49
C ALA A 216 9.01 -23.59 20.30
N GLN A 217 7.90 -22.99 19.83
CA GLN A 217 6.63 -22.93 20.54
C GLN A 217 5.48 -23.51 19.71
N GLU A 218 4.32 -23.85 20.34
CA GLU A 218 3.15 -24.47 19.66
C GLU A 218 1.87 -23.62 19.76
N ARG A 219 1.95 -22.38 20.27
CA ARG A 219 0.77 -21.51 20.51
C ARG A 219 0.34 -20.74 19.27
N TYR A 220 1.27 -20.42 18.38
CA TYR A 220 1.05 -19.54 17.23
C TYR A 220 1.57 -20.17 15.94
N ASN A 221 0.91 -19.87 14.85
CA ASN A 221 1.46 -19.98 13.51
C ASN A 221 2.25 -18.72 13.16
N LEU A 222 3.22 -18.82 12.26
CA LEU A 222 3.98 -17.69 11.74
C LEU A 222 3.90 -17.64 10.22
N VAL A 223 3.62 -16.46 9.67
CA VAL A 223 3.85 -16.13 8.26
C VAL A 223 4.99 -15.13 8.19
N VAL A 224 6.10 -15.51 7.58
CA VAL A 224 7.23 -14.62 7.27
C VAL A 224 7.01 -14.09 5.87
N ALA A 225 6.57 -12.84 5.75
CA ALA A 225 6.20 -12.17 4.52
C ALA A 225 6.91 -10.81 4.40
N PRO A 226 8.21 -10.80 4.12
CA PRO A 226 8.98 -9.57 4.01
C PRO A 226 8.52 -8.73 2.82
N HIS A 227 8.81 -7.44 2.87
CA HIS A 227 8.55 -6.55 1.74
C HIS A 227 9.19 -7.12 0.46
N VAL A 228 8.46 -7.14 -0.65
CA VAL A 228 8.85 -7.77 -1.94
C VAL A 228 10.24 -7.40 -2.44
N ARG A 229 10.74 -6.22 -2.08
CA ARG A 229 12.08 -5.75 -2.45
C ARG A 229 13.21 -6.31 -1.61
N LEU A 230 12.93 -6.90 -0.44
CA LEU A 230 13.99 -7.38 0.47
C LEU A 230 14.83 -8.47 -0.20
N PHE A 231 14.17 -9.37 -0.90
CA PHE A 231 14.81 -10.47 -1.63
C PHE A 231 14.86 -10.25 -3.14
N HIS A 232 14.56 -9.02 -3.61
CA HIS A 232 14.69 -8.70 -5.03
C HIS A 232 16.16 -8.75 -5.45
N GLY A 233 16.51 -9.62 -6.40
CA GLY A 233 17.89 -9.85 -6.82
C GLY A 233 18.70 -10.80 -5.94
N ALA A 234 18.16 -11.31 -4.83
CA ALA A 234 18.81 -12.34 -4.04
C ALA A 234 18.97 -13.64 -4.86
N SER A 235 20.10 -14.32 -4.68
CA SER A 235 20.34 -15.58 -5.36
C SER A 235 19.34 -16.66 -4.92
N ALA A 236 19.07 -17.62 -5.80
CA ALA A 236 18.22 -18.77 -5.47
C ALA A 236 18.74 -19.56 -4.26
N LYS A 237 20.06 -19.60 -4.06
CA LYS A 237 20.69 -20.21 -2.89
C LYS A 237 20.33 -19.45 -1.60
N ALA A 238 20.40 -18.13 -1.62
CA ALA A 238 20.06 -17.29 -0.47
C ALA A 238 18.57 -17.41 -0.10
N LYS A 239 17.68 -17.39 -1.10
CA LYS A 239 16.24 -17.59 -0.87
C LYS A 239 15.96 -18.96 -0.25
N ARG A 240 16.47 -20.04 -0.85
CA ARG A 240 16.31 -21.39 -0.32
C ARG A 240 16.78 -21.56 1.13
N ALA A 241 17.86 -20.89 1.52
CA ALA A 241 18.37 -20.95 2.89
C ALA A 241 17.38 -20.41 3.93
N PHE A 242 16.48 -19.48 3.55
CA PHE A 242 15.39 -19.00 4.41
C PHE A 242 14.11 -19.82 4.23
N GLU A 243 13.78 -20.21 3.00
CA GLU A 243 12.63 -21.08 2.71
C GLU A 243 12.70 -22.41 3.46
N GLN A 244 13.91 -22.94 3.69
CA GLN A 244 14.17 -24.15 4.50
C GLN A 244 13.86 -23.97 6.01
N LEU A 245 13.66 -22.73 6.48
CA LEU A 245 13.21 -22.46 7.85
C LEU A 245 11.69 -22.60 8.01
N ALA A 246 10.95 -22.85 6.93
CA ALA A 246 9.54 -23.15 6.98
C ALA A 246 9.28 -24.46 7.73
N VAL A 247 8.20 -24.49 8.51
CA VAL A 247 7.75 -25.67 9.24
C VAL A 247 6.34 -26.02 8.76
N PRO A 248 6.13 -27.19 8.12
CA PRO A 248 4.82 -27.58 7.63
C PRO A 248 3.73 -27.47 8.70
N GLY A 249 2.60 -26.84 8.35
CA GLY A 249 1.48 -26.64 9.26
C GLY A 249 1.71 -25.63 10.39
N LYS A 250 2.84 -24.88 10.40
CA LYS A 250 3.19 -23.95 11.48
C LYS A 250 3.88 -22.66 11.01
N ILE A 251 4.87 -22.76 10.12
CA ILE A 251 5.63 -21.59 9.63
C ILE A 251 5.63 -21.59 8.11
N ILE A 252 5.08 -20.53 7.53
CA ILE A 252 5.18 -20.19 6.11
C ILE A 252 6.30 -19.16 5.95
N VAL A 253 7.23 -19.39 5.02
CA VAL A 253 8.24 -18.41 4.60
C VAL A 253 8.01 -18.11 3.12
N ASP A 254 7.52 -16.91 2.83
CA ASP A 254 7.25 -16.46 1.46
C ASP A 254 8.14 -15.26 1.13
N LEU A 255 9.05 -15.44 0.17
CA LEU A 255 10.06 -14.44 -0.19
C LEU A 255 9.82 -13.81 -1.57
N GLY A 256 8.67 -14.06 -2.20
CA GLY A 256 8.46 -13.50 -3.52
C GLY A 256 7.18 -13.88 -4.27
N SER A 257 6.19 -14.49 -3.64
CA SER A 257 4.90 -14.75 -4.31
C SER A 257 4.00 -13.52 -4.36
N ASP A 258 2.96 -13.57 -5.18
CA ASP A 258 1.95 -12.51 -5.30
C ASP A 258 1.15 -12.30 -4.00
N ARG A 259 1.12 -13.31 -3.10
CA ARG A 259 0.48 -13.22 -1.78
C ARG A 259 1.09 -12.14 -0.87
N LEU A 260 2.33 -11.71 -1.15
CA LEU A 260 2.97 -10.59 -0.44
C LEU A 260 2.32 -9.24 -0.75
N VAL A 261 1.62 -9.13 -1.87
CA VAL A 261 1.08 -7.85 -2.37
C VAL A 261 -0.44 -7.84 -2.54
N ASP A 262 -1.11 -8.98 -2.47
CA ASP A 262 -2.56 -9.12 -2.66
C ASP A 262 -3.37 -9.12 -1.35
N MET A 263 -2.76 -8.73 -0.23
CA MET A 263 -3.34 -8.73 1.11
C MET A 263 -3.71 -10.13 1.65
N THR A 264 -3.29 -11.23 1.03
CA THR A 264 -3.57 -12.58 1.55
C THR A 264 -3.10 -12.73 2.99
N TYR A 265 -1.87 -12.34 3.29
CA TYR A 265 -1.30 -12.48 4.63
C TYR A 265 -1.82 -11.44 5.62
N THR A 266 -1.93 -10.17 5.20
CA THR A 266 -2.43 -9.09 6.07
C THR A 266 -3.90 -9.29 6.47
N SER A 267 -4.71 -9.89 5.60
CA SER A 267 -6.11 -10.19 5.89
C SER A 267 -6.27 -11.41 6.81
N ALA A 268 -5.46 -12.45 6.61
CA ALA A 268 -5.59 -13.73 7.31
C ALA A 268 -4.92 -13.76 8.69
N ALA A 269 -3.97 -12.86 8.96
CA ALA A 269 -3.26 -12.84 10.23
C ALA A 269 -4.09 -12.21 11.36
N ASP A 270 -3.87 -12.70 12.58
CA ASP A 270 -4.51 -12.23 13.81
C ASP A 270 -3.66 -11.18 14.54
N ILE A 271 -2.33 -11.27 14.44
CA ILE A 271 -1.37 -10.36 15.08
C ILE A 271 -0.34 -9.91 14.05
N TYR A 272 -0.06 -8.60 14.02
CA TYR A 272 1.02 -8.02 13.21
C TYR A 272 2.32 -7.97 14.01
N LEU A 273 3.40 -8.42 13.41
CA LEU A 273 4.76 -8.26 13.88
C LEU A 273 5.56 -7.60 12.74
N GLY A 274 6.13 -6.43 12.96
CA GLY A 274 6.86 -5.76 11.89
C GLY A 274 7.63 -4.55 12.35
N ASP A 275 8.19 -3.85 11.39
CA ASP A 275 8.99 -2.65 11.62
C ASP A 275 8.36 -1.44 10.92
N VAL A 276 9.01 -0.80 9.94
CA VAL A 276 8.56 0.44 9.29
C VAL A 276 7.91 0.14 7.94
N SER A 277 6.70 -0.42 7.94
CA SER A 277 5.98 -0.77 6.71
C SER A 277 4.56 -0.21 6.66
N SER A 278 4.16 0.37 5.52
CA SER A 278 2.78 0.80 5.26
C SER A 278 1.78 -0.36 5.17
N GLN A 279 2.24 -1.61 5.09
CA GLN A 279 1.38 -2.80 5.13
C GLN A 279 0.59 -2.91 6.44
N VAL A 280 1.05 -2.25 7.52
CA VAL A 280 0.28 -2.18 8.77
C VAL A 280 -1.12 -1.61 8.55
N TYR A 281 -1.30 -0.63 7.66
CA TYR A 281 -2.63 -0.10 7.35
C TYR A 281 -3.51 -1.11 6.61
N GLU A 282 -2.91 -1.96 5.77
CA GLU A 282 -3.63 -3.06 5.12
C GLU A 282 -4.05 -4.14 6.14
N PHE A 283 -3.18 -4.44 7.11
CA PHE A 283 -3.50 -5.35 8.22
C PHE A 283 -4.61 -4.77 9.11
N LEU A 284 -4.56 -3.46 9.39
CA LEU A 284 -5.53 -2.74 10.21
C LEU A 284 -6.86 -2.41 9.50
N ALA A 285 -7.12 -2.96 8.30
CA ALA A 285 -8.45 -2.89 7.67
C ALA A 285 -9.57 -3.30 8.66
N THR A 286 -9.22 -4.13 9.63
CA THR A 286 -9.94 -4.37 10.88
C THR A 286 -8.96 -4.19 12.03
N PRO A 287 -9.29 -3.40 13.09
CA PRO A 287 -8.40 -3.23 14.23
C PRO A 287 -8.01 -4.57 14.85
N LYS A 288 -6.71 -4.82 14.96
CA LYS A 288 -6.12 -6.07 15.48
C LYS A 288 -4.80 -5.78 16.24
N PRO A 289 -4.34 -6.70 17.12
CA PRO A 289 -3.10 -6.52 17.86
C PRO A 289 -1.89 -6.32 16.95
N CYS A 290 -1.02 -5.35 17.30
CA CYS A 290 0.25 -5.07 16.62
C CYS A 290 1.40 -5.07 17.61
N VAL A 291 2.56 -5.59 17.16
CA VAL A 291 3.85 -5.49 17.84
C VAL A 291 4.87 -4.95 16.82
N PHE A 292 5.56 -3.89 17.19
CA PHE A 292 6.57 -3.25 16.35
C PHE A 292 7.97 -3.51 16.86
N LEU A 293 8.90 -3.73 15.93
CA LEU A 293 10.29 -4.08 16.24
C LEU A 293 11.20 -2.88 16.04
N ASN A 294 11.64 -2.26 17.13
CA ASN A 294 12.67 -1.23 17.13
C ASN A 294 14.06 -1.88 17.12
N ALA A 295 14.39 -2.55 16.03
CA ALA A 295 15.66 -3.28 15.91
C ALA A 295 16.90 -2.37 15.92
N HIS A 296 16.74 -1.07 15.74
CA HIS A 296 17.85 -0.12 15.63
C HIS A 296 17.95 0.85 16.81
N GLY A 297 17.05 0.75 17.81
CA GLY A 297 17.02 1.63 18.98
C GLY A 297 16.79 3.09 18.61
N VAL A 298 15.92 3.36 17.64
CA VAL A 298 15.60 4.72 17.20
C VAL A 298 14.69 5.40 18.21
N ASP A 299 14.89 6.71 18.42
CA ASP A 299 13.93 7.56 19.12
C ASP A 299 12.73 7.82 18.20
N TRP A 300 11.76 6.91 18.27
CA TRP A 300 10.63 6.86 17.35
C TRP A 300 9.47 7.78 17.80
N GLU A 301 9.39 8.12 19.08
CA GLU A 301 8.26 8.90 19.63
C GLU A 301 8.25 10.32 19.08
N SER A 302 9.44 10.88 18.85
CA SER A 302 9.65 12.22 18.28
C SER A 302 9.58 12.27 16.75
N ASP A 303 9.61 11.11 16.03
CA ASP A 303 9.67 11.06 14.57
C ASP A 303 8.33 10.65 13.95
N SER A 304 7.71 11.57 13.23
CA SER A 304 6.44 11.37 12.52
C SER A 304 6.45 10.22 11.49
N ASN A 305 7.64 9.77 11.04
CA ASN A 305 7.77 8.62 10.14
C ASN A 305 7.44 7.28 10.84
N TYR A 306 7.49 7.26 12.18
CA TYR A 306 7.18 6.09 13.00
C TYR A 306 5.82 6.20 13.69
N ARG A 307 5.01 7.20 13.37
CA ARG A 307 3.72 7.47 14.01
C ARG A 307 2.84 6.22 14.17
N PHE A 308 2.84 5.30 13.21
CA PHE A 308 2.06 4.06 13.30
C PHE A 308 2.56 3.08 14.39
N TRP A 309 3.75 3.27 14.97
CA TRP A 309 4.19 2.48 16.13
C TRP A 309 3.37 2.79 17.39
N THR A 310 2.68 3.92 17.45
CA THR A 310 1.70 4.20 18.50
C THR A 310 0.45 3.30 18.45
N LEU A 311 0.32 2.49 17.40
CA LEU A 311 -0.82 1.58 17.18
C LEU A 311 -0.63 0.19 17.80
N GLY A 312 0.45 -0.04 18.54
CA GLY A 312 0.76 -1.31 19.19
C GLY A 312 1.95 -1.24 20.12
N GLU A 313 2.38 -2.37 20.65
CA GLU A 313 3.57 -2.49 21.51
C GLU A 313 4.84 -2.32 20.68
N VAL A 314 5.85 -1.65 21.25
CA VAL A 314 7.20 -1.53 20.63
C VAL A 314 8.17 -2.37 21.42
N VAL A 315 8.97 -3.19 20.72
CA VAL A 315 9.95 -4.13 21.30
C VAL A 315 11.33 -3.88 20.71
N GLU A 316 12.34 -3.84 21.56
CA GLU A 316 13.74 -3.57 21.19
C GLU A 316 14.65 -4.80 21.35
N ASP A 317 14.19 -5.82 22.07
CA ASP A 317 14.94 -7.04 22.36
C ASP A 317 14.21 -8.26 21.78
N PRO A 318 14.89 -9.13 21.00
CA PRO A 318 14.33 -10.36 20.48
C PRO A 318 13.69 -11.28 21.55
N ALA A 319 14.26 -11.32 22.76
CA ALA A 319 13.74 -12.13 23.86
C ALA A 319 12.34 -11.67 24.33
N SER A 320 12.02 -10.38 24.12
CA SER A 320 10.74 -9.78 24.49
C SER A 320 9.62 -9.98 23.42
N ILE A 321 9.94 -10.51 22.24
CA ILE A 321 8.98 -10.65 21.13
C ILE A 321 7.82 -11.57 21.50
N LEU A 322 8.08 -12.82 21.91
CA LEU A 322 7.00 -13.74 22.29
C LEU A 322 6.20 -13.27 23.50
N PRO A 323 6.80 -12.76 24.59
CA PRO A 323 6.05 -12.10 25.67
C PRO A 323 5.13 -10.97 25.20
N ALA A 324 5.59 -10.11 24.29
CA ALA A 324 4.77 -9.05 23.72
C ALA A 324 3.62 -9.59 22.86
N ILE A 325 3.86 -10.61 22.03
CA ILE A 325 2.82 -11.30 21.25
C ILE A 325 1.76 -11.92 22.19
N ASP A 326 2.19 -12.58 23.28
CA ASP A 326 1.27 -13.16 24.26
C ASP A 326 0.39 -12.11 24.96
N ALA A 327 0.95 -10.94 25.24
CA ALA A 327 0.25 -9.85 25.88
C ALA A 327 -0.64 -9.03 24.92
N ALA A 328 -0.33 -9.01 23.63
CA ALA A 328 -0.94 -8.11 22.65
C ALA A 328 -2.47 -8.24 22.55
N PRO A 329 -3.12 -9.43 22.59
CA PRO A 329 -4.58 -9.53 22.58
C PRO A 329 -5.23 -8.87 23.79
N ALA A 330 -4.68 -9.06 24.99
CA ALA A 330 -5.22 -8.48 26.23
C ALA A 330 -5.06 -6.94 26.25
N ARG A 331 -3.99 -6.42 25.66
CA ARG A 331 -3.69 -4.98 25.60
C ARG A 331 -4.34 -4.27 24.40
N HIS A 332 -4.89 -5.00 23.44
CA HIS A 332 -5.43 -4.42 22.21
C HIS A 332 -6.48 -3.34 22.45
N GLY A 333 -7.25 -3.44 23.55
CA GLY A 333 -8.24 -2.43 23.93
C GLY A 333 -7.67 -1.00 24.02
N HIS A 334 -6.40 -0.85 24.43
CA HIS A 334 -5.73 0.46 24.49
C HIS A 334 -5.45 1.05 23.10
N TYR A 335 -5.21 0.21 22.10
CA TYR A 335 -4.82 0.62 20.76
C TYR A 335 -5.98 0.70 19.75
N ALA A 336 -7.06 -0.03 19.98
CA ALA A 336 -8.16 -0.18 19.03
C ALA A 336 -8.80 1.17 18.63
N GLY A 337 -8.90 2.12 19.55
CA GLY A 337 -9.37 3.48 19.28
C GLY A 337 -8.42 4.23 18.35
N LEU A 338 -7.13 4.22 18.67
CA LEU A 338 -6.08 4.85 17.88
C LEU A 338 -5.97 4.24 16.47
N GLN A 339 -6.09 2.91 16.38
CA GLN A 339 -6.07 2.20 15.11
C GLN A 339 -7.24 2.62 14.21
N ARG A 340 -8.47 2.73 14.75
CA ARG A 340 -9.62 3.23 13.98
C ARG A 340 -9.42 4.66 13.49
N CYS A 341 -8.92 5.56 14.33
CA CYS A 341 -8.62 6.93 13.94
C CYS A 341 -7.55 6.99 12.85
N ALA A 342 -6.43 6.27 13.05
CA ALA A 342 -5.34 6.24 12.08
C ALA A 342 -5.78 5.66 10.72
N LEU A 343 -6.64 4.64 10.73
CA LEU A 343 -7.21 4.07 9.52
C LEU A 343 -8.13 5.09 8.82
N ALA A 344 -9.03 5.72 9.56
CA ALA A 344 -9.94 6.74 9.02
C ALA A 344 -9.18 7.88 8.34
N GLU A 345 -8.16 8.43 9.00
CA GLU A 345 -7.31 9.48 8.44
C GLU A 345 -6.51 9.03 7.20
N SER A 346 -6.06 7.77 7.19
CA SER A 346 -5.13 7.28 6.18
C SER A 346 -5.80 6.76 4.92
N VAL A 347 -6.97 6.11 5.05
CA VAL A 347 -7.66 5.41 3.96
C VAL A 347 -9.14 5.80 3.81
N GLY A 348 -9.60 6.86 4.50
CA GLY A 348 -10.94 7.38 4.38
C GLY A 348 -12.00 6.58 5.16
N GLY A 349 -11.61 5.90 6.24
CA GLY A 349 -12.53 5.14 7.10
C GLY A 349 -12.96 3.80 6.49
N ASP A 350 -14.22 3.68 6.03
CA ASP A 350 -14.68 2.46 5.36
C ASP A 350 -14.06 2.35 3.96
N PRO A 351 -13.24 1.33 3.71
CA PRO A 351 -12.68 1.11 2.37
C PRO A 351 -13.72 0.69 1.33
N ALA A 352 -14.93 0.25 1.74
CA ALA A 352 -15.97 -0.16 0.82
C ALA A 352 -16.36 0.98 -0.15
N GLY A 353 -16.45 0.66 -1.44
CA GLY A 353 -16.81 1.60 -2.49
C GLY A 353 -15.72 2.63 -2.84
N ALA A 354 -14.48 2.46 -2.38
CA ALA A 354 -13.37 3.34 -2.74
C ALA A 354 -13.12 3.37 -4.26
N ALA A 355 -13.23 2.22 -4.92
CA ALA A 355 -13.12 2.13 -6.37
C ALA A 355 -14.25 2.88 -7.08
N ARG A 356 -15.50 2.73 -6.62
CA ARG A 356 -16.66 3.43 -7.16
C ARG A 356 -16.54 4.95 -6.99
N ARG A 357 -16.23 5.44 -5.77
CA ARG A 357 -16.03 6.87 -5.53
C ARG A 357 -14.93 7.47 -6.41
N GLY A 358 -13.83 6.74 -6.58
CA GLY A 358 -12.73 7.16 -7.46
C GLY A 358 -13.15 7.20 -8.93
N ALA A 359 -13.94 6.23 -9.39
CA ALA A 359 -14.49 6.20 -10.75
C ALA A 359 -15.44 7.38 -11.01
N GLU A 360 -16.37 7.66 -10.08
CA GLU A 360 -17.28 8.82 -10.13
C GLU A 360 -16.51 10.15 -10.17
N ALA A 361 -15.45 10.27 -9.37
CA ALA A 361 -14.59 11.46 -9.36
C ALA A 361 -13.84 11.66 -10.69
N ILE A 362 -13.33 10.58 -11.29
CA ILE A 362 -12.70 10.62 -12.63
C ILE A 362 -13.72 11.04 -13.67
N ALA A 363 -14.92 10.44 -13.67
CA ALA A 363 -15.99 10.78 -14.61
C ALA A 363 -16.37 12.26 -14.51
N ALA A 364 -16.60 12.78 -13.30
CA ALA A 364 -16.91 14.18 -13.05
C ALA A 364 -15.80 15.13 -13.54
N PHE A 365 -14.53 14.78 -13.28
CA PHE A 365 -13.38 15.55 -13.78
C PHE A 365 -13.34 15.61 -15.31
N LEU A 366 -13.56 14.47 -15.99
CA LEU A 366 -13.54 14.40 -17.45
C LEU A 366 -14.73 15.14 -18.08
N ALA A 367 -15.89 15.16 -17.42
CA ALA A 367 -17.05 15.94 -17.83
C ALA A 367 -16.91 17.45 -17.57
N GLY A 368 -15.76 17.92 -17.05
CA GLY A 368 -15.55 19.31 -16.69
C GLY A 368 -16.34 19.77 -15.45
N GLN A 369 -16.92 18.85 -14.71
CA GLN A 369 -17.60 19.11 -13.45
C GLN A 369 -16.57 19.13 -12.31
N ARG A 370 -16.86 19.90 -11.25
CA ARG A 370 -16.09 19.72 -10.01
C ARG A 370 -16.40 18.35 -9.45
N ALA A 371 -15.36 17.59 -9.06
CA ALA A 371 -15.55 16.32 -8.39
C ALA A 371 -16.54 16.49 -7.24
N PRO A 372 -17.54 15.60 -7.08
CA PRO A 372 -18.48 15.68 -5.98
C PRO A 372 -17.70 15.66 -4.66
N PHE A 373 -17.87 16.71 -3.89
CA PHE A 373 -17.21 16.88 -2.61
C PHE A 373 -18.05 16.14 -1.58
N ASP A 374 -17.58 15.00 -1.10
CA ASP A 374 -18.31 14.22 -0.09
C ASP A 374 -18.18 14.92 1.28
N HIS A 375 -19.17 15.78 1.60
CA HIS A 375 -19.32 16.43 2.90
C HIS A 375 -19.54 15.40 4.03
N ALA A 376 -20.06 14.21 3.70
CA ALA A 376 -20.37 13.16 4.70
C ALA A 376 -19.10 12.58 5.34
N ILE A 377 -17.98 12.53 4.62
CA ILE A 377 -16.70 12.10 5.19
C ILE A 377 -16.18 13.13 6.20
N ARG A 378 -16.41 14.43 5.98
CA ARG A 378 -15.96 15.49 6.91
C ARG A 378 -16.72 15.51 8.23
N GLU A 379 -17.97 15.14 8.26
CA GLU A 379 -18.76 15.12 9.51
C GLU A 379 -18.39 13.94 10.41
N ALA A 380 -18.03 12.80 9.82
CA ALA A 380 -17.62 11.62 10.59
C ALA A 380 -16.24 11.77 11.27
N VAL A 381 -15.38 12.70 10.81
CA VAL A 381 -14.00 12.89 11.31
C VAL A 381 -13.86 14.15 12.19
N ARG A 382 -14.91 14.94 12.38
CA ARG A 382 -14.91 16.12 13.28
C ARG A 382 -14.89 15.78 14.78
N ALA A 383 -14.72 14.53 15.18
CA ALA A 383 -14.28 14.20 16.52
C ALA A 383 -12.85 14.76 16.72
N PRO A 384 -12.55 15.44 17.86
CA PRO A 384 -11.24 16.02 18.11
C PRO A 384 -10.17 14.96 17.94
N SER A 385 -9.10 15.28 17.18
CA SER A 385 -8.01 14.34 16.95
C SER A 385 -7.44 13.96 18.31
N ALA A 386 -7.51 12.70 18.67
CA ALA A 386 -6.99 12.16 19.95
C ALA A 386 -5.46 12.35 20.07
N PHE A 387 -4.81 12.88 19.03
CA PHE A 387 -3.38 13.13 18.97
C PHE A 387 -2.96 14.56 19.35
N GLY A 388 -3.90 15.50 19.53
CA GLY A 388 -3.59 16.90 19.88
C GLY A 388 -3.39 17.14 21.38
N SER A 389 -3.72 16.20 22.27
CA SER A 389 -3.66 16.42 23.72
C SER A 389 -2.43 15.82 24.43
N LEU A 390 -1.58 15.07 23.73
CA LEU A 390 -0.37 14.49 24.35
C LEU A 390 0.84 15.42 24.34
N ALA A 391 0.77 16.58 23.67
CA ALA A 391 1.84 17.55 23.62
C ALA A 391 1.69 18.74 24.62
N GLY A 392 0.67 18.72 25.48
CA GLY A 392 0.26 19.89 26.29
C GLY A 392 0.27 19.76 27.80
N GLU A 393 0.72 18.66 28.39
CA GLU A 393 0.67 18.48 29.86
C GLU A 393 2.02 18.27 30.57
N ASN A 394 3.12 18.70 29.99
CA ASN A 394 4.42 18.68 30.67
C ASN A 394 5.09 20.06 30.73
N ASP A 395 4.36 21.11 31.10
CA ASP A 395 4.99 22.38 31.48
C ASP A 395 4.14 23.12 32.54
N ALA A 396 4.13 22.61 33.76
CA ALA A 396 3.76 23.39 34.96
C ALA A 396 4.10 22.61 36.25
N SER A 397 5.39 22.42 36.60
CA SER A 397 5.79 22.31 38.01
C SER A 397 7.34 22.37 38.11
N GLY A 398 7.87 23.56 38.25
CA GLY A 398 9.33 23.73 38.39
C GLY A 398 9.76 25.16 38.70
N GLU A 399 9.02 25.85 39.57
CA GLU A 399 9.59 27.00 40.29
C GLU A 399 9.18 26.90 41.76
N ALA A 400 10.17 26.65 42.59
CA ALA A 400 10.41 27.23 43.92
C ALA A 400 11.23 26.26 44.79
N HIS A 401 12.52 26.50 44.90
CA HIS A 401 13.13 26.77 46.19
C HIS A 401 14.65 27.01 45.99
N ALA A 402 14.98 28.31 46.03
CA ALA A 402 16.31 28.76 46.37
C ALA A 402 16.47 28.68 47.93
N ALA A 403 17.53 28.06 48.37
CA ALA A 403 18.33 28.40 49.53
C ALA A 403 19.62 27.55 49.47
#